data_cca74a0e9304cf656f8eb236f4ee57c4
#
_entry.id   cca74a0e9304cf656f8eb236f4ee57c4
#
_cell.length_a   1.000
_cell.length_b   1.000
_cell.length_c   1.000
_cell.angle_alpha   90.00
_cell.angle_beta   90.00
_cell.angle_gamma   90.00
#
_symmetry.space_group_name_H-M   'P 1'
#
loop_
_entity.id
_entity.type
_entity.pdbx_description
1 polymer ?
#
loop_
_entity_poly.entity_id
_entity_poly.type
_entity_poly.pdbx_seq_one_letter_code
_entity_poly.pdbx_strand_id
1 'polypeptide(L)'
;PETRVLRILLVSDIHAANQYPLMRSLIEEEGVDVVIDSGDLVNFGTLAEGDFAGVFRGIADLGVPYVFVKGNHDATSPTDEAMLRRLDGIPNVVLVQPNSQSYAELTLAGVRIAGFNDPRWYGDDGIGSAEKQKPARAAWLAAFAGRPVPDVVVSHEPWAVQGIPGAGVLVNGHMHSAFREGNRIQVGTFTGGGPFSHFIVAAGGQELIGQPAAFDILDFGADCRVSALTRYRFSGVIEGRPSFTDVTLVNGRSVDSRPVEADRRCAADIAPNVVTIPAAAKTDAASG
;
A
#
# COMPACT_ATOMS: atom_id res chain seq x y z
N PRO A 1 18.87 16.20 -14.46
CA PRO A 1 18.20 15.22 -13.62
C PRO A 1 17.38 15.99 -12.59
N GLU A 2 16.08 15.78 -12.55
CA GLU A 2 15.23 16.37 -11.51
C GLU A 2 15.71 15.84 -10.16
N THR A 3 15.92 16.73 -9.20
CA THR A 3 16.35 16.36 -7.86
C THR A 3 15.21 15.60 -7.19
N ARG A 4 15.46 14.34 -6.83
CA ARG A 4 14.53 13.52 -6.04
C ARG A 4 14.35 14.17 -4.67
N VAL A 5 13.10 14.32 -4.24
CA VAL A 5 12.75 14.90 -2.93
C VAL A 5 12.15 13.87 -1.98
N LEU A 6 11.57 12.80 -2.51
CA LEU A 6 10.98 11.70 -1.73
C LEU A 6 11.14 10.38 -2.46
N ARG A 7 11.52 9.33 -1.76
CA ARG A 7 11.56 7.95 -2.23
C ARG A 7 10.65 7.06 -1.41
N ILE A 8 9.71 6.41 -2.07
CA ILE A 8 8.71 5.53 -1.47
C ILE A 8 9.00 4.08 -1.88
N LEU A 9 9.04 3.19 -0.90
CA LEU A 9 8.99 1.74 -1.14
C LEU A 9 7.54 1.27 -1.07
N LEU A 10 7.04 0.71 -2.16
CA LEU A 10 5.71 0.10 -2.24
C LEU A 10 5.82 -1.41 -2.04
N VAL A 11 5.11 -1.91 -1.04
CA VAL A 11 5.02 -3.34 -0.71
C VAL A 11 3.57 -3.75 -0.53
N SER A 12 3.28 -5.04 -0.60
CA SER A 12 1.95 -5.59 -0.39
C SER A 12 1.99 -7.09 -0.08
N ASP A 13 0.89 -7.60 0.44
CA ASP A 13 0.63 -9.04 0.53
C ASP A 13 1.77 -9.78 1.24
N ILE A 14 2.10 -9.33 2.46
CA ILE A 14 3.15 -9.88 3.33
C ILE A 14 2.77 -11.27 3.84
N HIS A 15 1.48 -11.50 4.15
CA HIS A 15 0.93 -12.78 4.56
C HIS A 15 1.73 -13.47 5.67
N ALA A 16 2.01 -12.74 6.75
CA ALA A 16 2.69 -13.23 7.95
C ALA A 16 4.07 -13.86 7.69
N ALA A 17 4.77 -13.43 6.65
CA ALA A 17 6.14 -13.84 6.40
C ALA A 17 7.13 -12.78 6.91
N ASN A 18 8.11 -13.19 7.69
CA ASN A 18 9.11 -12.27 8.24
C ASN A 18 10.19 -11.96 7.20
N GLN A 19 9.90 -11.04 6.28
CA GLN A 19 10.85 -10.48 5.32
C GLN A 19 11.27 -9.04 5.67
N TYR A 20 11.00 -8.60 6.89
CA TYR A 20 11.39 -7.26 7.35
C TYR A 20 12.91 -7.02 7.39
N PRO A 21 13.77 -8.03 7.67
CA PRO A 21 15.22 -7.86 7.51
C PRO A 21 15.63 -7.49 6.08
N LEU A 22 15.01 -8.09 5.06
CA LEU A 22 15.23 -7.72 3.66
C LEU A 22 14.71 -6.31 3.38
N MET A 23 13.51 -5.99 3.85
CA MET A 23 12.91 -4.66 3.70
C MET A 23 13.80 -3.58 4.33
N ARG A 24 14.35 -3.83 5.50
CA ARG A 24 15.29 -2.93 6.16
C ARG A 24 16.56 -2.70 5.33
N SER A 25 17.16 -3.76 4.79
CA SER A 25 18.32 -3.63 3.91
C SER A 25 17.99 -2.80 2.67
N LEU A 26 16.82 -3.00 2.06
CA LEU A 26 16.37 -2.20 0.92
C LEU A 26 16.20 -0.72 1.28
N ILE A 27 15.65 -0.43 2.45
CA ILE A 27 15.49 0.94 2.95
C ILE A 27 16.85 1.63 3.09
N GLU A 28 17.82 0.94 3.67
CA GLU A 28 19.17 1.46 3.88
C GLU A 28 19.94 1.63 2.55
N GLU A 29 19.91 0.63 1.68
CA GLU A 29 20.67 0.62 0.42
C GLU A 29 20.10 1.57 -0.63
N GLU A 30 18.78 1.63 -0.75
CA GLU A 30 18.08 2.46 -1.73
C GLU A 30 17.83 3.88 -1.23
N GLY A 31 18.01 4.15 0.05
CA GLY A 31 17.70 5.45 0.66
C GLY A 31 16.20 5.75 0.62
N VAL A 32 15.40 4.82 1.09
CA VAL A 32 13.94 4.94 1.16
C VAL A 32 13.55 5.86 2.32
N ASP A 33 12.63 6.77 2.07
CA ASP A 33 12.14 7.74 3.06
C ASP A 33 10.86 7.25 3.76
N VAL A 34 10.07 6.40 3.10
CA VAL A 34 8.79 5.90 3.61
C VAL A 34 8.42 4.59 2.92
N VAL A 35 7.78 3.68 3.67
CA VAL A 35 7.16 2.46 3.13
C VAL A 35 5.65 2.66 3.04
N ILE A 36 5.04 2.24 1.93
CA ILE A 36 3.58 2.09 1.80
C ILE A 36 3.27 0.61 1.62
N ASP A 37 2.53 0.04 2.57
CA ASP A 37 2.00 -1.31 2.52
C ASP A 37 0.51 -1.26 2.15
N SER A 38 0.17 -1.85 1.03
CA SER A 38 -1.19 -1.85 0.50
C SER A 38 -2.07 -3.00 1.00
N GLY A 39 -1.69 -3.66 2.11
CA GLY A 39 -2.56 -4.57 2.86
C GLY A 39 -2.23 -6.05 2.69
N ASP A 40 -3.00 -6.88 3.38
CA ASP A 40 -2.79 -8.31 3.58
C ASP A 40 -1.48 -8.60 4.31
N LEU A 41 -1.39 -8.02 5.51
CA LEU A 41 -0.26 -8.18 6.41
C LEU A 41 -0.19 -9.60 6.99
N VAL A 42 -1.34 -10.21 7.24
CA VAL A 42 -1.52 -11.57 7.78
C VAL A 42 -2.39 -12.43 6.87
N ASN A 43 -2.62 -13.72 7.24
CA ASN A 43 -3.44 -14.62 6.43
C ASN A 43 -4.88 -14.75 6.94
N PHE A 44 -5.07 -14.79 8.27
CA PHE A 44 -6.34 -15.16 8.89
C PHE A 44 -6.96 -14.04 9.73
N GLY A 45 -6.41 -12.84 9.65
CA GLY A 45 -6.90 -11.65 10.34
C GLY A 45 -6.59 -11.60 11.84
N THR A 46 -5.74 -12.47 12.37
CA THR A 46 -5.47 -12.57 13.80
C THR A 46 -4.18 -11.87 14.23
N LEU A 47 -4.19 -11.24 15.41
CA LEU A 47 -2.98 -10.66 16.01
C LEU A 47 -1.94 -11.71 16.38
N ALA A 48 -2.37 -12.88 16.83
CA ALA A 48 -1.49 -13.98 17.20
C ALA A 48 -0.59 -14.42 16.03
N GLU A 49 -1.13 -14.43 14.83
CA GLU A 49 -0.38 -14.72 13.60
C GLU A 49 0.73 -13.69 13.35
N GLY A 50 0.39 -12.41 13.46
CA GLY A 50 1.36 -11.32 13.31
C GLY A 50 2.44 -11.31 14.39
N ASP A 51 2.08 -11.58 15.64
CA ASP A 51 3.03 -11.72 16.76
C ASP A 51 3.97 -12.91 16.53
N PHE A 52 3.43 -14.08 16.15
CA PHE A 52 4.22 -15.29 15.91
C PHE A 52 5.22 -15.09 14.76
N ALA A 53 4.80 -14.46 13.69
CA ALA A 53 5.66 -14.16 12.55
C ALA A 53 6.63 -12.98 12.77
N GLY A 54 6.52 -12.26 13.89
CA GLY A 54 7.37 -11.10 14.19
C GLY A 54 7.10 -9.87 13.34
N VAL A 55 5.90 -9.77 12.76
CA VAL A 55 5.51 -8.69 11.83
C VAL A 55 5.54 -7.33 12.51
N PHE A 56 4.91 -7.19 13.67
CA PHE A 56 4.80 -5.91 14.37
C PHE A 56 6.17 -5.39 14.83
N ARG A 57 7.02 -6.29 15.31
CA ARG A 57 8.39 -5.93 15.66
C ARG A 57 9.20 -5.55 14.43
N GLY A 58 9.07 -6.31 13.34
CA GLY A 58 9.73 -6.00 12.07
C GLY A 58 9.39 -4.61 11.55
N ILE A 59 8.12 -4.22 11.61
CA ILE A 59 7.67 -2.87 11.24
C ILE A 59 8.29 -1.81 12.15
N ALA A 60 8.26 -2.02 13.47
CA ALA A 60 8.82 -1.08 14.43
C ALA A 60 10.32 -0.81 14.23
N ASP A 61 11.05 -1.81 13.77
CA ASP A 61 12.51 -1.77 13.61
C ASP A 61 12.96 -1.18 12.24
N LEU A 62 12.04 -0.75 11.36
CA LEU A 62 12.40 -0.26 10.02
C LEU A 62 13.08 1.12 10.00
N GLY A 63 12.81 1.96 10.99
CA GLY A 63 13.44 3.28 11.12
C GLY A 63 12.89 4.37 10.19
N VAL A 64 11.88 4.07 9.39
CA VAL A 64 11.15 5.02 8.52
C VAL A 64 9.64 4.89 8.75
N PRO A 65 8.84 5.91 8.39
CA PRO A 65 7.39 5.80 8.44
C PRO A 65 6.87 4.61 7.61
N TYR A 66 5.91 3.90 8.17
CA TYR A 66 5.22 2.77 7.55
C TYR A 66 3.73 3.11 7.41
N VAL A 67 3.33 3.42 6.20
CA VAL A 67 1.95 3.75 5.85
C VAL A 67 1.21 2.46 5.52
N PHE A 68 0.06 2.26 6.14
CA PHE A 68 -0.69 1.01 6.00
C PHE A 68 -2.17 1.25 5.67
N VAL A 69 -2.69 0.40 4.78
CA VAL A 69 -4.12 0.17 4.58
C VAL A 69 -4.44 -1.30 4.87
N LYS A 70 -5.60 -1.56 5.45
CA LYS A 70 -6.08 -2.91 5.72
C LYS A 70 -6.50 -3.61 4.42
N GLY A 71 -6.00 -4.84 4.21
CA GLY A 71 -6.49 -5.76 3.19
C GLY A 71 -7.61 -6.66 3.70
N ASN A 72 -8.11 -7.55 2.84
CA ASN A 72 -9.19 -8.46 3.19
C ASN A 72 -8.78 -9.60 4.14
N HIS A 73 -7.48 -9.89 4.26
CA HIS A 73 -6.94 -10.86 5.21
C HIS A 73 -6.61 -10.26 6.59
N ASP A 74 -6.77 -8.96 6.81
CA ASP A 74 -6.33 -8.27 8.03
C ASP A 74 -7.43 -8.08 9.07
N ALA A 75 -8.58 -8.71 8.89
CA ALA A 75 -9.70 -8.67 9.83
C ALA A 75 -10.46 -10.01 9.83
N THR A 76 -11.15 -10.32 10.93
CA THR A 76 -11.95 -11.53 11.11
C THR A 76 -13.45 -11.30 11.01
N SER A 77 -13.87 -10.04 10.94
CA SER A 77 -15.27 -9.62 10.80
C SER A 77 -15.36 -8.21 10.20
N PRO A 78 -16.54 -7.76 9.75
CA PRO A 78 -16.69 -6.42 9.17
C PRO A 78 -16.44 -5.28 10.15
N THR A 79 -16.50 -5.54 11.44
CA THR A 79 -16.28 -4.55 12.51
C THR A 79 -14.98 -4.76 13.27
N ASP A 80 -14.14 -5.70 12.82
CA ASP A 80 -12.87 -5.99 13.46
C ASP A 80 -11.81 -4.94 13.11
N GLU A 81 -11.44 -4.15 14.10
CA GLU A 81 -10.37 -3.14 14.01
C GLU A 81 -9.14 -3.52 14.87
N ALA A 82 -9.02 -4.78 15.30
CA ALA A 82 -7.95 -5.19 16.19
C ALA A 82 -6.56 -4.99 15.58
N MET A 83 -6.39 -5.31 14.31
CA MET A 83 -5.15 -5.09 13.56
C MET A 83 -4.79 -3.60 13.50
N LEU A 84 -5.75 -2.75 13.17
CA LEU A 84 -5.55 -1.30 13.10
C LEU A 84 -5.12 -0.74 14.46
N ARG A 85 -5.80 -1.12 15.56
CA ARG A 85 -5.40 -0.69 16.91
C ARG A 85 -4.00 -1.18 17.30
N ARG A 86 -3.64 -2.40 16.91
CA ARG A 86 -2.29 -2.93 17.18
C ARG A 86 -1.22 -2.13 16.44
N LEU A 87 -1.46 -1.82 15.18
CA LEU A 87 -0.54 -1.04 14.34
C LEU A 87 -0.45 0.42 14.79
N ASP A 88 -1.56 1.03 15.20
CA ASP A 88 -1.59 2.40 15.72
C ASP A 88 -0.70 2.59 16.97
N GLY A 89 -0.46 1.51 17.71
CA GLY A 89 0.47 1.50 18.84
C GLY A 89 1.95 1.45 18.46
N ILE A 90 2.30 1.36 17.20
CA ILE A 90 3.68 1.33 16.71
C ILE A 90 4.09 2.75 16.27
N PRO A 91 5.13 3.35 16.86
CA PRO A 91 5.43 4.78 16.68
C PRO A 91 5.67 5.26 15.26
N ASN A 92 6.20 4.40 14.38
CA ASN A 92 6.46 4.74 12.99
C ASN A 92 5.34 4.35 12.02
N VAL A 93 4.22 3.81 12.50
CA VAL A 93 3.07 3.46 11.65
C VAL A 93 2.17 4.68 11.46
N VAL A 94 1.72 4.87 10.23
CA VAL A 94 0.67 5.83 9.86
C VAL A 94 -0.47 5.07 9.19
N LEU A 95 -1.64 5.07 9.83
CA LEU A 95 -2.86 4.49 9.28
C LEU A 95 -3.62 5.55 8.49
N VAL A 96 -3.81 5.35 7.20
CA VAL A 96 -4.59 6.29 6.36
C VAL A 96 -6.10 6.18 6.58
N GLN A 97 -6.55 5.11 7.23
CA GLN A 97 -7.90 4.95 7.79
C GLN A 97 -7.80 4.22 9.13
N PRO A 98 -7.56 4.94 10.24
CA PRO A 98 -7.33 4.31 11.53
C PRO A 98 -8.55 3.59 12.11
N ASN A 99 -9.75 4.00 11.70
CA ASN A 99 -11.02 3.42 12.14
C ASN A 99 -12.14 3.77 11.14
N SER A 100 -13.35 3.31 11.43
CA SER A 100 -14.54 3.57 10.59
C SER A 100 -15.02 5.04 10.59
N GLN A 101 -14.50 5.90 11.48
CA GLN A 101 -14.96 7.27 11.67
C GLN A 101 -14.04 8.33 11.08
N SER A 102 -12.83 7.94 10.66
CA SER A 102 -11.83 8.91 10.19
C SER A 102 -10.86 8.33 9.18
N TYR A 103 -10.34 9.23 8.37
CA TYR A 103 -9.19 9.03 7.50
C TYR A 103 -8.03 9.90 7.97
N ALA A 104 -6.84 9.66 7.43
CA ALA A 104 -5.70 10.52 7.60
C ALA A 104 -5.01 10.78 6.26
N GLU A 105 -4.50 11.99 6.09
CA GLU A 105 -3.61 12.35 5.00
C GLU A 105 -2.23 12.65 5.58
N LEU A 106 -1.22 11.92 5.11
CA LEU A 106 0.17 12.14 5.44
C LEU A 106 0.81 13.00 4.35
N THR A 107 1.47 14.07 4.73
CA THR A 107 2.33 14.85 3.85
C THR A 107 3.78 14.63 4.23
N LEU A 108 4.59 14.17 3.26
CA LEU A 108 6.04 14.01 3.39
C LEU A 108 6.73 14.76 2.26
N ALA A 109 7.71 15.61 2.58
CA ALA A 109 8.42 16.42 1.59
C ALA A 109 7.47 17.23 0.66
N GLY A 110 6.24 17.50 1.09
CA GLY A 110 5.19 18.15 0.32
C GLY A 110 4.31 17.20 -0.51
N VAL A 111 4.66 15.91 -0.59
CA VAL A 111 3.86 14.86 -1.27
C VAL A 111 2.75 14.38 -0.34
N ARG A 112 1.50 14.39 -0.81
CA ARG A 112 0.30 14.00 -0.05
C ARG A 112 -0.05 12.54 -0.33
N ILE A 113 -0.18 11.77 0.74
CA ILE A 113 -0.47 10.33 0.72
C ILE A 113 -1.76 10.09 1.52
N ALA A 114 -2.75 9.48 0.92
CA ALA A 114 -3.99 9.10 1.56
C ALA A 114 -4.53 7.79 0.98
N GLY A 115 -5.59 7.26 1.57
CA GLY A 115 -6.20 6.03 1.11
C GLY A 115 -7.32 5.56 2.01
N PHE A 116 -7.75 4.33 1.79
CA PHE A 116 -8.82 3.72 2.57
C PHE A 116 -8.70 2.20 2.58
N ASN A 117 -9.23 1.60 3.65
CA ASN A 117 -9.18 0.17 3.91
C ASN A 117 -10.12 -0.62 3.00
N ASP A 118 -9.76 -1.87 2.75
CA ASP A 118 -10.66 -2.87 2.19
C ASP A 118 -11.80 -3.14 3.21
N PRO A 119 -13.07 -3.06 2.81
CA PRO A 119 -14.20 -3.33 3.70
C PRO A 119 -14.40 -4.82 4.02
N ARG A 120 -13.74 -5.71 3.27
CA ARG A 120 -13.85 -7.16 3.44
C ARG A 120 -13.04 -7.66 4.63
N TRP A 121 -13.28 -8.92 5.01
CA TRP A 121 -12.57 -9.62 6.08
C TRP A 121 -12.29 -11.06 5.66
N TYR A 122 -11.41 -11.74 6.37
CA TYR A 122 -11.12 -13.14 6.13
C TYR A 122 -12.37 -14.02 6.35
N GLY A 123 -12.68 -14.83 5.35
CA GLY A 123 -13.90 -15.63 5.32
C GLY A 123 -15.14 -14.92 4.76
N ASP A 124 -15.01 -13.68 4.30
CA ASP A 124 -16.07 -13.01 3.54
C ASP A 124 -16.31 -13.73 2.21
N ASP A 125 -17.53 -14.15 1.97
CA ASP A 125 -17.96 -14.84 0.74
C ASP A 125 -17.94 -13.94 -0.51
N GLY A 126 -17.80 -12.64 -0.30
CA GLY A 126 -17.68 -11.64 -1.38
C GLY A 126 -16.25 -11.36 -1.83
N ILE A 127 -15.31 -12.30 -1.62
CA ILE A 127 -13.94 -12.18 -2.12
C ILE A 127 -13.97 -11.97 -3.64
N GLY A 128 -13.30 -10.89 -4.10
CA GLY A 128 -13.25 -10.52 -5.52
C GLY A 128 -14.44 -9.70 -6.02
N SER A 129 -15.43 -9.40 -5.20
CA SER A 129 -16.55 -8.55 -5.58
C SER A 129 -16.19 -7.06 -5.59
N ALA A 130 -16.20 -6.43 -6.78
CA ALA A 130 -16.08 -4.99 -6.93
C ALA A 130 -17.20 -4.22 -6.22
N GLU A 131 -18.37 -4.83 -6.08
CA GLU A 131 -19.53 -4.23 -5.41
C GLU A 131 -19.25 -3.87 -3.95
N LYS A 132 -18.46 -4.68 -3.25
CA LYS A 132 -18.08 -4.42 -1.86
C LYS A 132 -17.14 -3.23 -1.72
N GLN A 133 -16.40 -2.85 -2.76
CA GLN A 133 -15.51 -1.70 -2.76
C GLN A 133 -16.26 -0.37 -2.97
N LYS A 134 -17.39 -0.39 -3.65
CA LYS A 134 -18.14 0.82 -4.01
C LYS A 134 -18.51 1.69 -2.79
N PRO A 135 -19.08 1.15 -1.71
CA PRO A 135 -19.42 1.95 -0.53
C PRO A 135 -18.18 2.58 0.14
N ALA A 136 -17.11 1.82 0.29
CA ALA A 136 -15.88 2.31 0.89
C ALA A 136 -15.24 3.42 0.07
N ARG A 137 -15.18 3.25 -1.25
CA ARG A 137 -14.71 4.27 -2.18
C ARG A 137 -15.58 5.54 -2.16
N ALA A 138 -16.89 5.38 -2.17
CA ALA A 138 -17.84 6.50 -2.13
C ALA A 138 -17.71 7.30 -0.82
N ALA A 139 -17.54 6.62 0.32
CA ALA A 139 -17.34 7.25 1.61
C ALA A 139 -16.03 8.05 1.66
N TRP A 140 -14.94 7.48 1.13
CA TRP A 140 -13.65 8.17 1.04
C TRP A 140 -13.74 9.40 0.15
N LEU A 141 -14.32 9.28 -1.05
CA LEU A 141 -14.49 10.40 -1.98
C LEU A 141 -15.33 11.53 -1.35
N ALA A 142 -16.37 11.19 -0.61
CA ALA A 142 -17.19 12.17 0.11
C ALA A 142 -16.41 12.90 1.21
N ALA A 143 -15.57 12.17 1.98
CA ALA A 143 -14.73 12.76 3.02
C ALA A 143 -13.65 13.69 2.46
N PHE A 144 -13.12 13.39 1.27
CA PHE A 144 -12.11 14.19 0.60
C PHE A 144 -12.69 15.26 -0.34
N ALA A 145 -14.01 15.37 -0.47
CA ALA A 145 -14.65 16.37 -1.32
C ALA A 145 -14.25 17.80 -0.94
N GLY A 146 -13.87 18.61 -1.94
CA GLY A 146 -13.40 19.99 -1.75
C GLY A 146 -11.97 20.12 -1.22
N ARG A 147 -11.28 19.03 -0.99
CA ARG A 147 -9.86 19.02 -0.63
C ARG A 147 -8.99 18.82 -1.88
N PRO A 148 -7.73 19.28 -1.86
CA PRO A 148 -6.79 18.90 -2.92
C PRO A 148 -6.67 17.38 -3.03
N VAL A 149 -6.66 16.85 -4.26
CA VAL A 149 -6.51 15.41 -4.48
C VAL A 149 -5.12 14.97 -4.02
N PRO A 150 -4.99 13.86 -3.25
CA PRO A 150 -3.68 13.34 -2.87
C PRO A 150 -2.82 12.93 -4.07
N ASP A 151 -1.50 13.03 -3.92
CA ASP A 151 -0.56 12.59 -4.96
C ASP A 151 -0.51 11.06 -5.08
N VAL A 152 -0.65 10.39 -3.94
CA VAL A 152 -0.73 8.94 -3.82
C VAL A 152 -2.04 8.58 -3.14
N VAL A 153 -2.86 7.78 -3.81
CA VAL A 153 -4.05 7.16 -3.22
C VAL A 153 -3.85 5.66 -3.16
N VAL A 154 -3.96 5.08 -1.97
CA VAL A 154 -3.73 3.65 -1.74
C VAL A 154 -4.99 2.98 -1.18
N SER A 155 -5.32 1.81 -1.72
CA SER A 155 -6.24 0.85 -1.13
C SER A 155 -5.81 -0.55 -1.53
N HIS A 156 -6.42 -1.59 -0.96
CA HIS A 156 -5.92 -2.95 -1.18
C HIS A 156 -6.34 -3.51 -2.53
N GLU A 157 -7.58 -3.35 -2.92
CA GLU A 157 -8.19 -4.01 -4.06
C GLU A 157 -8.15 -3.11 -5.32
N PRO A 158 -7.88 -3.64 -6.54
CA PRO A 158 -7.76 -2.84 -7.77
C PRO A 158 -8.97 -1.95 -8.05
N TRP A 159 -10.19 -2.48 -7.90
CA TRP A 159 -11.43 -1.76 -8.14
C TRP A 159 -11.67 -0.59 -7.18
N ALA A 160 -11.07 -0.65 -5.99
CA ALA A 160 -11.17 0.42 -5.01
C ALA A 160 -10.58 1.72 -5.53
N VAL A 161 -9.41 1.66 -6.16
CA VAL A 161 -8.67 2.85 -6.60
C VAL A 161 -8.84 3.16 -8.09
N GLN A 162 -9.19 2.18 -8.91
CA GLN A 162 -9.25 2.33 -10.36
C GLN A 162 -10.10 3.54 -10.80
N GLY A 163 -9.52 4.44 -11.58
CA GLY A 163 -10.22 5.58 -12.15
C GLY A 163 -10.55 6.71 -11.16
N ILE A 164 -9.94 6.77 -9.97
CA ILE A 164 -10.03 7.97 -9.12
C ILE A 164 -9.32 9.12 -9.84
N PRO A 165 -10.05 10.23 -10.13
CA PRO A 165 -9.49 11.30 -10.95
C PRO A 165 -8.53 12.19 -10.15
N GLY A 166 -7.54 12.77 -10.84
CA GLY A 166 -6.66 13.83 -10.30
C GLY A 166 -5.51 13.35 -9.42
N ALA A 167 -5.47 12.09 -9.00
CA ALA A 167 -4.33 11.54 -8.28
C ALA A 167 -3.11 11.38 -9.19
N GLY A 168 -1.91 11.51 -8.63
CA GLY A 168 -0.67 11.22 -9.35
C GLY A 168 -0.55 9.74 -9.63
N VAL A 169 -0.65 8.94 -8.59
CA VAL A 169 -0.64 7.48 -8.67
C VAL A 169 -1.74 6.87 -7.80
N LEU A 170 -2.24 5.73 -8.28
CA LEU A 170 -3.22 4.89 -7.60
C LEU A 170 -2.54 3.55 -7.27
N VAL A 171 -2.46 3.19 -6.00
CA VAL A 171 -1.70 2.01 -5.55
C VAL A 171 -2.65 0.95 -5.01
N ASN A 172 -2.48 -0.28 -5.45
CA ASN A 172 -3.19 -1.44 -4.91
C ASN A 172 -2.30 -2.68 -4.79
N GLY A 173 -2.73 -3.63 -3.97
CA GLY A 173 -2.19 -4.98 -3.83
C GLY A 173 -3.17 -6.05 -4.30
N HIS A 174 -3.43 -7.03 -3.44
CA HIS A 174 -4.44 -8.10 -3.55
C HIS A 174 -4.15 -9.18 -4.60
N MET A 175 -3.69 -8.81 -5.77
CA MET A 175 -3.56 -9.75 -6.91
C MET A 175 -2.25 -10.56 -6.88
N HIS A 176 -1.37 -10.30 -5.92
CA HIS A 176 -0.04 -10.89 -5.76
C HIS A 176 0.91 -10.68 -6.95
N SER A 177 0.44 -10.26 -8.09
CA SER A 177 1.23 -10.02 -9.31
C SER A 177 1.48 -8.53 -9.55
N ALA A 178 2.71 -8.18 -9.87
CA ALA A 178 3.07 -6.81 -10.20
C ALA A 178 2.55 -6.42 -11.60
N PHE A 179 1.76 -5.35 -11.66
CA PHE A 179 1.15 -4.86 -12.90
C PHE A 179 1.04 -3.33 -12.87
N ARG A 180 0.95 -2.70 -14.03
CA ARG A 180 0.70 -1.26 -14.16
C ARG A 180 -0.25 -0.96 -15.32
N GLU A 181 -1.19 -0.08 -15.07
CA GLU A 181 -2.10 0.43 -16.08
C GLU A 181 -2.28 1.95 -15.88
N GLY A 182 -1.79 2.74 -16.83
CA GLY A 182 -1.78 4.19 -16.68
C GLY A 182 -1.02 4.64 -15.43
N ASN A 183 -1.70 5.36 -14.55
CA ASN A 183 -1.18 5.79 -13.24
C ASN A 183 -1.52 4.81 -12.10
N ARG A 184 -2.16 3.68 -12.38
CA ARG A 184 -2.43 2.64 -11.38
C ARG A 184 -1.27 1.66 -11.31
N ILE A 185 -0.69 1.54 -10.13
CA ILE A 185 0.41 0.63 -9.78
C ILE A 185 -0.17 -0.48 -8.92
N GLN A 186 -0.24 -1.69 -9.46
CA GLN A 186 -0.53 -2.89 -8.72
C GLN A 186 0.80 -3.45 -8.20
N VAL A 187 0.96 -3.45 -6.88
CA VAL A 187 2.15 -3.96 -6.23
C VAL A 187 2.05 -5.49 -6.13
N GLY A 188 3.12 -6.19 -6.47
CA GLY A 188 3.18 -7.63 -6.27
C GLY A 188 3.37 -8.00 -4.80
N THR A 189 3.24 -9.29 -4.48
CA THR A 189 3.54 -9.75 -3.13
C THR A 189 5.02 -9.59 -2.83
N PHE A 190 5.34 -9.01 -1.66
CA PHE A 190 6.73 -8.83 -1.22
C PHE A 190 7.37 -10.14 -0.75
N THR A 191 6.57 -11.13 -0.39
CA THR A 191 7.01 -12.36 0.26
C THR A 191 6.71 -13.62 -0.54
N GLY A 192 6.16 -13.49 -1.76
CA GLY A 192 5.64 -14.63 -2.51
C GLY A 192 4.33 -15.19 -1.94
N GLY A 193 3.58 -14.38 -1.16
CA GLY A 193 2.31 -14.76 -0.56
C GLY A 193 2.41 -15.48 0.80
N GLY A 194 3.61 -15.54 1.37
CA GLY A 194 3.84 -16.12 2.69
C GLY A 194 3.78 -17.66 2.74
N PRO A 195 3.90 -18.23 3.94
CA PRO A 195 4.09 -19.69 4.10
C PRO A 195 2.83 -20.53 3.84
N PHE A 196 1.64 -19.93 3.88
CA PHE A 196 0.36 -20.66 3.72
C PHE A 196 -0.29 -20.45 2.37
N SER A 197 0.21 -19.54 1.58
CA SER A 197 -0.39 -19.26 0.31
C SER A 197 0.60 -19.50 -0.80
N HIS A 198 0.16 -20.25 -1.77
CA HIS A 198 0.42 -19.86 -3.12
C HIS A 198 1.72 -20.39 -3.69
N PHE A 199 1.90 -21.65 -3.53
CA PHE A 199 2.67 -22.40 -4.50
C PHE A 199 1.89 -22.42 -5.80
N ILE A 200 2.55 -22.12 -6.89
CA ILE A 200 2.03 -22.35 -8.25
C ILE A 200 2.64 -23.61 -8.81
N VAL A 201 1.87 -24.30 -9.66
CA VAL A 201 2.39 -25.48 -10.36
C VAL A 201 3.35 -25.02 -11.44
N ALA A 202 4.59 -25.50 -11.42
CA ALA A 202 5.56 -25.20 -12.46
C ALA A 202 5.06 -25.67 -13.84
N ALA A 203 5.56 -25.04 -14.90
CA ALA A 203 5.30 -25.49 -16.26
C ALA A 203 5.77 -26.94 -16.43
N GLY A 204 4.83 -27.86 -16.58
CA GLY A 204 5.11 -29.31 -16.60
C GLY A 204 4.37 -30.12 -15.52
N GLY A 205 3.72 -29.45 -14.55
CA GLY A 205 2.73 -30.05 -13.65
C GLY A 205 3.27 -30.97 -12.55
N GLN A 206 4.56 -31.00 -12.31
CA GLN A 206 5.17 -31.95 -11.36
C GLN A 206 5.78 -31.29 -10.12
N GLU A 207 5.96 -29.98 -10.11
CA GLU A 207 6.61 -29.26 -9.02
C GLU A 207 5.80 -28.05 -8.60
N LEU A 208 5.72 -27.82 -7.29
CA LEU A 208 5.17 -26.60 -6.73
C LEU A 208 6.31 -25.61 -6.55
N ILE A 209 6.19 -24.43 -7.15
CA ILE A 209 7.14 -23.34 -6.99
C ILE A 209 6.49 -22.17 -6.23
N GLY A 210 7.30 -21.43 -5.48
CA GLY A 210 6.83 -20.21 -4.82
C GLY A 210 6.38 -19.16 -5.84
N GLN A 211 5.41 -18.34 -5.45
CA GLN A 211 5.00 -17.20 -6.28
C GLN A 211 6.17 -16.24 -6.49
N PRO A 212 6.31 -15.64 -7.68
CA PRO A 212 7.23 -14.53 -7.87
C PRO A 212 6.91 -13.39 -6.92
N ALA A 213 7.94 -12.80 -6.34
CA ALA A 213 7.83 -11.64 -5.47
C ALA A 213 8.21 -10.36 -6.22
N ALA A 214 7.68 -9.22 -5.76
CA ALA A 214 8.00 -7.93 -6.34
C ALA A 214 7.80 -6.80 -5.32
N PHE A 215 8.52 -5.70 -5.55
CA PHE A 215 8.27 -4.41 -4.92
C PHE A 215 8.56 -3.29 -5.90
N ASP A 216 8.05 -2.12 -5.61
CA ASP A 216 8.28 -0.92 -6.42
C ASP A 216 8.96 0.17 -5.60
N ILE A 217 9.87 0.90 -6.24
CA ILE A 217 10.44 2.15 -5.73
C ILE A 217 9.89 3.30 -6.56
N LEU A 218 9.25 4.24 -5.89
CA LEU A 218 8.60 5.39 -6.50
C LEU A 218 9.30 6.66 -6.05
N ASP A 219 9.86 7.42 -6.98
CA ASP A 219 10.54 8.68 -6.72
C ASP A 219 9.68 9.87 -7.11
N PHE A 220 9.62 10.88 -6.24
CA PHE A 220 9.00 12.17 -6.50
C PHE A 220 10.04 13.26 -6.71
N GLY A 221 9.78 14.17 -7.65
CA GLY A 221 10.58 15.34 -7.94
C GLY A 221 10.08 16.61 -7.22
N ALA A 222 10.83 17.70 -7.37
CA ALA A 222 10.51 18.98 -6.75
C ALA A 222 9.19 19.61 -7.25
N ASP A 223 8.67 19.15 -8.37
CA ASP A 223 7.36 19.54 -8.91
C ASP A 223 6.19 18.71 -8.35
N CYS A 224 6.43 17.92 -7.30
CA CYS A 224 5.44 17.06 -6.64
C CYS A 224 4.85 15.95 -7.54
N ARG A 225 5.56 15.59 -8.61
CA ARG A 225 5.14 14.51 -9.52
C ARG A 225 6.16 13.37 -9.50
N VAL A 226 5.70 12.20 -9.92
CA VAL A 226 6.58 11.05 -10.05
C VAL A 226 7.67 11.33 -11.08
N SER A 227 8.92 11.18 -10.68
CA SER A 227 10.09 11.29 -11.55
C SER A 227 10.57 9.96 -12.10
N ALA A 228 10.43 8.89 -11.30
CA ALA A 228 10.78 7.53 -11.70
C ALA A 228 9.94 6.49 -10.95
N LEU A 229 9.71 5.35 -11.58
CA LEU A 229 9.22 4.11 -10.97
C LEU A 229 10.21 3.00 -11.32
N THR A 230 10.77 2.34 -10.30
CA THR A 230 11.64 1.18 -10.49
C THR A 230 10.96 -0.04 -9.90
N ARG A 231 10.70 -1.04 -10.73
CA ARG A 231 10.10 -2.31 -10.31
C ARG A 231 11.15 -3.39 -10.22
N TYR A 232 11.21 -4.05 -9.06
CA TYR A 232 12.06 -5.20 -8.82
C TYR A 232 11.21 -6.46 -8.76
N ARG A 233 11.60 -7.49 -9.51
CA ARG A 233 11.04 -8.83 -9.39
C ARG A 233 12.11 -9.77 -8.88
N PHE A 234 11.74 -10.66 -7.97
CA PHE A 234 12.66 -11.59 -7.34
C PHE A 234 11.97 -12.89 -6.96
N SER A 235 12.77 -13.91 -6.68
CA SER A 235 12.34 -15.26 -6.30
C SER A 235 13.23 -15.77 -5.17
N GLY A 236 12.99 -16.99 -4.69
CA GLY A 236 13.82 -17.62 -3.67
C GLY A 236 13.59 -17.06 -2.25
N VAL A 237 12.50 -16.35 -2.01
CA VAL A 237 12.21 -15.74 -0.69
C VAL A 237 11.99 -16.82 0.38
N ILE A 238 11.34 -17.93 0.01
CA ILE A 238 11.07 -19.05 0.93
C ILE A 238 12.37 -19.74 1.34
N GLU A 239 13.32 -19.85 0.43
CA GLU A 239 14.64 -20.42 0.70
C GLU A 239 15.57 -19.46 1.47
N GLY A 240 15.09 -18.24 1.77
CA GLY A 240 15.85 -17.22 2.47
C GLY A 240 17.01 -16.60 1.67
N ARG A 241 17.02 -16.81 0.37
CA ARG A 241 18.03 -16.28 -0.56
C ARG A 241 17.36 -15.62 -1.76
N PRO A 242 16.86 -14.39 -1.62
CA PRO A 242 16.20 -13.70 -2.72
C PRO A 242 17.16 -13.54 -3.90
N SER A 243 16.67 -13.88 -5.09
CA SER A 243 17.37 -13.71 -6.35
C SER A 243 16.56 -12.76 -7.23
N PHE A 244 17.13 -11.60 -7.54
CA PHE A 244 16.48 -10.64 -8.43
C PHE A 244 16.52 -11.18 -9.86
N THR A 245 15.35 -11.27 -10.47
CA THR A 245 15.15 -11.84 -11.80
C THR A 245 14.95 -10.76 -12.86
N ASP A 246 14.44 -9.60 -12.46
CA ASP A 246 14.17 -8.49 -13.36
C ASP A 246 14.14 -7.15 -12.61
N VAL A 247 14.66 -6.11 -13.25
CA VAL A 247 14.56 -4.73 -12.76
C VAL A 247 14.08 -3.87 -13.93
N THR A 248 12.91 -3.28 -13.78
CA THR A 248 12.29 -2.43 -14.81
C THR A 248 12.25 -0.99 -14.35
N LEU A 249 12.89 -0.07 -15.11
CA LEU A 249 12.81 1.36 -14.88
C LEU A 249 11.77 1.98 -15.80
N VAL A 250 10.84 2.73 -15.23
CA VAL A 250 9.78 3.43 -15.95
C VAL A 250 9.92 4.93 -15.74
N ASN A 251 9.82 5.70 -16.82
CA ASN A 251 9.80 7.15 -16.72
C ASN A 251 8.58 7.62 -15.93
N GLY A 252 8.80 8.39 -14.88
CA GLY A 252 7.74 8.86 -13.99
C GLY A 252 6.63 9.64 -14.70
N ARG A 253 6.97 10.37 -15.76
CA ARG A 253 5.97 11.15 -16.55
C ARG A 253 5.01 10.25 -17.33
N SER A 254 5.37 9.02 -17.62
CA SER A 254 4.46 8.02 -18.20
C SER A 254 3.54 7.38 -17.15
N VAL A 255 3.87 7.55 -15.87
CA VAL A 255 3.05 7.11 -14.73
C VAL A 255 2.17 8.25 -14.24
N ASP A 256 2.78 9.41 -13.95
CA ASP A 256 2.12 10.61 -13.45
C ASP A 256 2.11 11.69 -14.53
N SER A 257 1.04 11.72 -15.31
CA SER A 257 0.85 12.66 -16.41
C SER A 257 0.14 13.97 -16.03
N ARG A 258 -0.05 14.21 -14.71
CA ARG A 258 -0.68 15.47 -14.26
C ARG A 258 0.09 16.68 -14.77
N PRO A 259 -0.59 17.80 -15.01
CA PRO A 259 0.10 19.06 -15.30
C PRO A 259 0.95 19.52 -14.10
N VAL A 260 1.98 20.31 -14.35
CA VAL A 260 2.75 20.97 -13.29
C VAL A 260 1.89 22.03 -12.65
N GLU A 261 1.79 22.01 -11.32
CA GLU A 261 1.17 23.08 -10.54
C GLU A 261 2.25 24.13 -10.24
N ALA A 262 2.18 25.30 -10.90
CA ALA A 262 3.24 26.32 -10.87
C ALA A 262 3.56 26.82 -9.44
N ASP A 263 2.55 26.88 -8.58
CA ASP A 263 2.67 27.40 -7.22
C ASP A 263 2.97 26.33 -6.18
N ARG A 264 3.12 25.07 -6.61
CA ARG A 264 3.38 23.94 -5.71
C ARG A 264 4.83 23.48 -5.83
N ARG A 265 5.46 23.33 -4.66
CA ARG A 265 6.82 22.82 -4.56
C ARG A 265 6.88 21.68 -3.52
N CYS A 266 7.60 20.64 -3.88
CA CYS A 266 8.02 19.59 -2.96
C CYS A 266 9.52 19.70 -2.70
N ALA A 267 9.92 19.44 -1.46
CA ALA A 267 11.31 19.50 -1.03
C ALA A 267 11.51 18.65 0.22
N ALA A 268 12.69 18.04 0.33
CA ALA A 268 13.02 17.14 1.45
C ALA A 268 13.00 17.82 2.83
N ASP A 269 13.15 19.15 2.88
CA ASP A 269 13.12 19.95 4.09
C ASP A 269 11.71 20.35 4.57
N ILE A 270 10.65 20.01 3.81
CA ILE A 270 9.27 20.24 4.25
C ILE A 270 8.93 19.23 5.36
N ALA A 271 8.61 19.75 6.54
CA ALA A 271 8.31 18.93 7.71
C ALA A 271 7.11 17.99 7.46
N PRO A 272 7.19 16.74 7.94
CA PRO A 272 6.06 15.81 7.90
C PRO A 272 4.84 16.36 8.62
N ASN A 273 3.65 16.08 8.07
CA ASN A 273 2.39 16.44 8.70
C ASN A 273 1.34 15.35 8.46
N VAL A 274 0.52 15.09 9.49
CA VAL A 274 -0.62 14.19 9.40
C VAL A 274 -1.89 14.96 9.75
N VAL A 275 -2.87 14.94 8.86
CA VAL A 275 -4.16 15.60 9.06
C VAL A 275 -5.24 14.52 9.19
N THR A 276 -6.02 14.59 10.27
CA THR A 276 -7.20 13.74 10.44
C THR A 276 -8.39 14.33 9.69
N ILE A 277 -9.06 13.50 8.91
CA ILE A 277 -10.23 13.86 8.09
C ILE A 277 -11.40 13.02 8.59
N PRO A 278 -12.45 13.62 9.17
CA PRO A 278 -13.61 12.86 9.61
C PRO A 278 -14.32 12.21 8.42
N ALA A 279 -14.84 11.00 8.63
CA ALA A 279 -15.73 10.39 7.66
C ALA A 279 -16.98 11.28 7.50
N ALA A 280 -17.47 11.38 6.26
CA ALA A 280 -18.70 12.12 6.01
C ALA A 280 -19.86 11.51 6.84
N ALA A 281 -20.66 12.37 7.47
CA ALA A 281 -21.86 11.93 8.19
C ALA A 281 -22.72 11.08 7.24
N LYS A 282 -23.15 9.89 7.71
CA LYS A 282 -24.17 9.14 6.98
C LYS A 282 -25.40 10.04 6.89
N THR A 283 -25.72 10.51 5.71
CA THR A 283 -27.05 11.08 5.47
C THR A 283 -28.02 9.92 5.67
N ASP A 284 -28.78 9.95 6.77
CA ASP A 284 -29.92 9.06 6.93
C ASP A 284 -30.75 9.23 5.67
N ALA A 285 -30.75 8.22 4.80
CA ALA A 285 -31.69 8.15 3.71
C ALA A 285 -33.04 8.11 4.38
N ALA A 286 -33.76 9.24 4.32
CA ALA A 286 -35.07 9.37 4.85
C ALA A 286 -35.93 8.19 4.38
N SER A 287 -36.41 7.43 5.35
CA SER A 287 -37.49 6.48 5.16
C SER A 287 -38.67 7.22 4.51
N GLY A 288 -38.82 6.97 3.21
CA GLY A 288 -39.97 7.35 2.45
C GLY A 288 -40.58 6.11 1.81
#